data_5a726580ff17a88413caba54be89826c
#
_entry.id   5a726580ff17a88413caba54be89826c
#
_cell.length_a   1.000
_cell.length_b   1.000
_cell.length_c   1.000
_cell.angle_alpha   90.00
_cell.angle_beta   90.00
_cell.angle_gamma   90.00
#
_symmetry.space_group_name_H-M   'P 1'
#
loop_
_entity.id
_entity.type
_entity.pdbx_description
1 polymer ?
#
loop_
_entity_poly.entity_id
_entity_poly.type
_entity_poly.pdbx_seq_one_letter_code
_entity_poly.pdbx_strand_id
1 'polypeptide(L)'
;YGRPFRVTSATLDPRPDTESIIEAAKTLFAERGQPPSRILDIGTGTGCILLTLLAEYPGAIGTGVDISEAALEVARTNASGLGLAARSTFTLGSDFGLSTGPYDLIVSNPPYIPTSDIASLAPDVKNFDPRIALDGGPDGLAVYRRLASDYSRYLSDGWLLLEVGHDQAEAVTGLFFAATGAASRTEIRTFKDLGGISRCVAISPRLFATR
;
A
#
# COMPACT_ATOMS: atom_id res chain seq x y z
N TYR A 1 9.96 10.40 5.74
CA TYR A 1 9.21 10.95 6.86
C TYR A 1 10.07 11.10 8.14
N GLY A 2 11.41 11.19 7.99
CA GLY A 2 12.35 11.46 9.08
C GLY A 2 12.48 10.34 10.12
N ARG A 3 12.02 9.13 9.84
CA ARG A 3 12.11 7.97 10.74
C ARG A 3 13.20 7.01 10.26
N PRO A 4 14.04 6.46 11.17
CA PRO A 4 15.03 5.46 10.80
C PRO A 4 14.35 4.11 10.55
N PHE A 5 14.65 3.48 9.41
CA PHE A 5 14.23 2.12 9.08
C PHE A 5 15.45 1.24 8.81
N ARG A 6 15.46 0.07 9.41
CA ARG A 6 16.40 -0.99 9.03
C ARG A 6 15.97 -1.57 7.68
N VAL A 7 16.92 -1.74 6.78
CA VAL A 7 16.77 -2.36 5.47
C VAL A 7 17.72 -3.55 5.38
N THR A 8 17.31 -4.59 4.70
CA THR A 8 18.17 -5.76 4.39
C THR A 8 17.88 -6.21 2.96
N SER A 9 18.65 -7.16 2.45
CA SER A 9 18.40 -7.77 1.13
C SER A 9 17.05 -8.50 1.01
N ALA A 10 16.28 -8.62 2.10
CA ALA A 10 14.95 -9.21 2.10
C ALA A 10 13.83 -8.21 1.79
N THR A 11 14.13 -6.91 1.75
CA THR A 11 13.13 -5.84 1.61
C THR A 11 13.55 -4.83 0.56
N LEU A 12 12.55 -4.23 -0.09
CA LEU A 12 12.77 -3.03 -0.91
C LEU A 12 13.29 -1.88 -0.02
N ASP A 13 14.25 -1.13 -0.53
CA ASP A 13 14.69 0.12 0.11
C ASP A 13 13.56 1.18 0.00
N PRO A 14 13.10 1.79 1.12
CA PRO A 14 12.06 2.80 1.08
C PRO A 14 12.38 3.95 0.12
N ARG A 15 11.47 4.25 -0.79
CA ARG A 15 11.65 5.31 -1.80
C ARG A 15 10.95 6.59 -1.37
N PRO A 16 11.50 7.78 -1.71
CA PRO A 16 10.83 9.06 -1.42
C PRO A 16 9.42 9.15 -2.05
N ASP A 17 9.22 8.56 -3.23
CA ASP A 17 7.93 8.56 -3.94
C ASP A 17 6.81 7.89 -3.12
N THR A 18 7.16 6.91 -2.30
CA THR A 18 6.24 6.19 -1.40
C THR A 18 5.63 7.10 -0.33
N GLU A 19 6.26 8.23 -0.02
CA GLU A 19 5.69 9.25 0.88
C GLU A 19 4.38 9.83 0.35
N SER A 20 4.13 9.73 -0.96
CA SER A 20 2.85 10.12 -1.59
C SER A 20 1.64 9.38 -1.00
N ILE A 21 1.80 8.12 -0.57
CA ILE A 21 0.74 7.35 0.12
C ILE A 21 0.42 7.98 1.47
N ILE A 22 1.44 8.40 2.22
CA ILE A 22 1.26 9.02 3.55
C ILE A 22 0.54 10.35 3.42
N GLU A 23 0.95 11.19 2.46
CA GLU A 23 0.31 12.49 2.21
C GLU A 23 -1.12 12.34 1.70
N ALA A 24 -1.38 11.34 0.83
CA ALA A 24 -2.73 11.01 0.40
C ALA A 24 -3.63 10.60 1.58
N ALA A 25 -3.14 9.72 2.46
CA ALA A 25 -3.88 9.31 3.65
C ALA A 25 -4.20 10.50 4.54
N LYS A 26 -3.21 11.36 4.85
CA LYS A 26 -3.40 12.57 5.68
C LYS A 26 -4.45 13.50 5.08
N THR A 27 -4.39 13.75 3.78
CA THR A 27 -5.35 14.61 3.09
C THR A 27 -6.76 14.06 3.18
N LEU A 28 -6.96 12.78 2.82
CA LEU A 28 -8.28 12.15 2.76
C LEU A 28 -8.94 12.03 4.13
N PHE A 29 -8.18 11.69 5.17
CA PHE A 29 -8.72 11.57 6.53
C PHE A 29 -8.90 12.93 7.21
N ALA A 30 -8.13 13.96 6.85
CA ALA A 30 -8.39 15.34 7.28
C ALA A 30 -9.70 15.86 6.67
N GLU A 31 -9.96 15.63 5.38
CA GLU A 31 -11.22 15.97 4.71
C GLU A 31 -12.43 15.24 5.34
N ARG A 32 -12.22 13.99 5.75
CA ARG A 32 -13.25 13.19 6.43
C ARG A 32 -13.53 13.66 7.86
N GLY A 33 -12.57 14.34 8.50
CA GLY A 33 -12.68 14.79 9.91
C GLY A 33 -12.57 13.67 10.95
N GLN A 34 -12.20 12.45 10.53
CA GLN A 34 -12.05 11.29 11.41
C GLN A 34 -10.83 10.46 10.99
N PRO A 35 -9.84 10.27 11.89
CA PRO A 35 -8.65 9.46 11.57
C PRO A 35 -9.00 7.97 11.41
N PRO A 36 -8.16 7.20 10.67
CA PRO A 36 -8.32 5.76 10.59
C PRO A 36 -8.01 5.12 11.95
N SER A 37 -8.75 4.08 12.31
CA SER A 37 -8.54 3.27 13.51
C SER A 37 -7.86 1.94 13.19
N ARG A 38 -8.13 1.36 12.02
CA ARG A 38 -7.58 0.08 11.58
C ARG A 38 -6.95 0.22 10.21
N ILE A 39 -5.65 -0.11 10.13
CA ILE A 39 -4.85 0.03 8.92
C ILE A 39 -4.33 -1.35 8.49
N LEU A 40 -4.44 -1.65 7.19
CA LEU A 40 -3.82 -2.82 6.56
C LEU A 40 -2.76 -2.35 5.57
N ASP A 41 -1.58 -2.94 5.62
CA ASP A 41 -0.49 -2.72 4.66
C ASP A 41 -0.17 -4.04 3.96
N ILE A 42 -0.42 -4.11 2.65
CA ILE A 42 -0.22 -5.31 1.83
C ILE A 42 1.11 -5.20 1.09
N GLY A 43 1.98 -6.21 1.26
CA GLY A 43 3.37 -6.14 0.82
C GLY A 43 4.18 -5.20 1.70
N THR A 44 4.05 -5.35 3.02
CA THR A 44 4.54 -4.36 3.99
C THR A 44 6.07 -4.17 3.97
N GLY A 45 6.84 -5.14 3.49
CA GLY A 45 8.29 -5.06 3.37
C GLY A 45 8.98 -4.68 4.68
N THR A 46 9.62 -3.52 4.71
CA THR A 46 10.25 -2.96 5.93
C THR A 46 9.24 -2.49 6.98
N GLY A 47 7.95 -2.44 6.66
CA GLY A 47 6.93 -1.81 7.48
C GLY A 47 6.89 -0.28 7.36
N CYS A 48 7.65 0.33 6.46
CA CYS A 48 7.84 1.79 6.44
C CYS A 48 6.53 2.57 6.25
N ILE A 49 5.60 2.10 5.42
CA ILE A 49 4.31 2.74 5.21
C ILE A 49 3.46 2.57 6.48
N LEU A 50 3.24 1.33 6.91
CA LEU A 50 2.41 1.03 8.07
C LEU A 50 2.87 1.76 9.32
N LEU A 51 4.16 1.65 9.66
CA LEU A 51 4.72 2.22 10.88
C LEU A 51 4.72 3.74 10.84
N THR A 52 4.91 4.35 9.67
CA THR A 52 4.78 5.79 9.51
C THR A 52 3.33 6.22 9.74
N LEU A 53 2.35 5.54 9.15
CA LEU A 53 0.93 5.83 9.38
C LEU A 53 0.53 5.65 10.85
N LEU A 54 1.03 4.61 11.53
CA LEU A 54 0.77 4.41 12.96
C LEU A 54 1.38 5.51 13.84
N ALA A 55 2.49 6.09 13.42
CA ALA A 55 3.08 7.24 14.12
C ALA A 55 2.28 8.53 13.89
N GLU A 56 1.75 8.75 12.67
CA GLU A 56 0.89 9.90 12.32
C GLU A 56 -0.51 9.78 12.96
N TYR A 57 -1.00 8.54 13.19
CA TYR A 57 -2.30 8.25 13.79
C TYR A 57 -2.16 7.49 15.12
N PRO A 58 -1.93 8.18 16.26
CA PRO A 58 -1.63 7.51 17.54
C PRO A 58 -2.72 6.58 18.07
N GLY A 59 -3.97 6.77 17.66
CA GLY A 59 -5.12 5.91 18.02
C GLY A 59 -5.30 4.69 17.13
N ALA A 60 -4.52 4.56 16.05
CA ALA A 60 -4.66 3.45 15.11
C ALA A 60 -3.89 2.21 15.54
N ILE A 61 -4.42 1.04 15.13
CA ILE A 61 -3.71 -0.24 15.11
C ILE A 61 -3.54 -0.70 13.66
N GLY A 62 -2.47 -1.45 13.38
CA GLY A 62 -2.16 -1.85 12.02
C GLY A 62 -1.77 -3.30 11.86
N THR A 63 -2.07 -3.84 10.68
CA THR A 63 -1.64 -5.16 10.25
C THR A 63 -0.80 -5.02 8.99
N GLY A 64 0.42 -5.53 9.00
CA GLY A 64 1.27 -5.70 7.82
C GLY A 64 1.21 -7.13 7.33
N VAL A 65 0.99 -7.32 6.03
CA VAL A 65 1.00 -8.64 5.38
C VAL A 65 2.12 -8.67 4.36
N ASP A 66 2.91 -9.73 4.36
CA ASP A 66 3.95 -9.98 3.35
C ASP A 66 4.08 -11.47 3.08
N ILE A 67 4.49 -11.82 1.86
CA ILE A 67 4.76 -13.22 1.47
C ILE A 67 6.14 -13.70 1.92
N SER A 68 7.00 -12.79 2.36
CA SER A 68 8.36 -13.03 2.84
C SER A 68 8.44 -12.96 4.36
N GLU A 69 8.64 -14.09 5.04
CA GLU A 69 8.88 -14.09 6.49
C GLU A 69 10.11 -13.26 6.85
N ALA A 70 11.15 -13.28 6.00
CA ALA A 70 12.33 -12.46 6.23
C ALA A 70 12.04 -10.95 6.18
N ALA A 71 11.11 -10.50 5.32
CA ALA A 71 10.66 -9.12 5.31
C ALA A 71 9.85 -8.78 6.57
N LEU A 72 8.98 -9.69 7.03
CA LEU A 72 8.22 -9.51 8.28
C LEU A 72 9.13 -9.42 9.51
N GLU A 73 10.26 -10.12 9.54
CA GLU A 73 11.27 -10.01 10.60
C GLU A 73 11.89 -8.60 10.64
N VAL A 74 12.16 -8.03 9.47
CA VAL A 74 12.64 -6.63 9.35
C VAL A 74 11.57 -5.68 9.86
N ALA A 75 10.30 -5.85 9.45
CA ALA A 75 9.19 -5.00 9.87
C ALA A 75 8.99 -5.05 11.39
N ARG A 76 9.04 -6.24 12.02
CA ARG A 76 8.95 -6.40 13.49
C ARG A 76 10.10 -5.69 14.21
N THR A 77 11.31 -5.78 13.66
CA THR A 77 12.49 -5.07 14.19
C THR A 77 12.28 -3.57 14.14
N ASN A 78 11.78 -3.04 13.03
CA ASN A 78 11.49 -1.63 12.84
C ASN A 78 10.37 -1.16 13.78
N ALA A 79 9.31 -1.95 13.93
CA ALA A 79 8.22 -1.66 14.85
C ALA A 79 8.71 -1.55 16.30
N SER A 80 9.59 -2.44 16.70
CA SER A 80 10.21 -2.40 18.04
C SER A 80 11.09 -1.17 18.21
N GLY A 81 11.93 -0.87 17.22
CA GLY A 81 12.83 0.30 17.24
C GLY A 81 12.07 1.65 17.29
N LEU A 82 10.89 1.70 16.71
CA LEU A 82 10.03 2.89 16.72
C LEU A 82 9.02 2.93 17.88
N GLY A 83 9.02 1.91 18.77
CA GLY A 83 8.07 1.84 19.89
C GLY A 83 6.62 1.55 19.47
N LEU A 84 6.42 0.96 18.27
CA LEU A 84 5.11 0.71 17.67
C LEU A 84 4.67 -0.77 17.73
N ALA A 85 5.49 -1.66 18.31
CA ALA A 85 5.23 -3.11 18.35
C ALA A 85 3.87 -3.47 18.99
N ALA A 86 3.43 -2.72 20.00
CA ALA A 86 2.14 -2.97 20.66
C ALA A 86 0.92 -2.62 19.79
N ARG A 87 1.12 -1.85 18.71
CA ARG A 87 0.05 -1.39 17.82
C ARG A 87 0.16 -1.95 16.39
N SER A 88 1.15 -2.82 16.13
CA SER A 88 1.39 -3.44 14.84
C SER A 88 1.42 -4.96 14.95
N THR A 89 0.81 -5.63 13.98
CA THR A 89 0.84 -7.09 13.81
C THR A 89 1.36 -7.41 12.43
N PHE A 90 2.21 -8.42 12.29
CA PHE A 90 2.79 -8.81 11.01
C PHE A 90 2.49 -10.29 10.73
N THR A 91 1.86 -10.55 9.58
CA THR A 91 1.33 -11.87 9.21
C THR A 91 1.84 -12.31 7.85
N LEU A 92 2.30 -13.55 7.76
CA LEU A 92 2.71 -14.17 6.50
C LEU A 92 1.48 -14.45 5.64
N GLY A 93 1.48 -13.94 4.40
CA GLY A 93 0.38 -14.13 3.48
C GLY A 93 0.51 -13.29 2.23
N SER A 94 -0.40 -13.48 1.28
CA SER A 94 -0.52 -12.68 0.07
C SER A 94 -1.83 -11.90 0.06
N ASP A 95 -1.82 -10.75 -0.59
CA ASP A 95 -3.00 -9.89 -0.78
C ASP A 95 -3.76 -9.68 0.55
N PHE A 96 -5.05 -9.96 0.60
CA PHE A 96 -5.84 -9.84 1.83
C PHE A 96 -5.65 -11.03 2.80
N GLY A 97 -5.14 -12.16 2.31
CA GLY A 97 -4.71 -13.33 3.06
C GLY A 97 -5.61 -13.72 4.23
N LEU A 98 -5.03 -13.78 5.44
CA LEU A 98 -5.71 -14.08 6.70
C LEU A 98 -6.27 -12.80 7.38
N SER A 99 -6.38 -11.70 6.65
CA SER A 99 -6.86 -10.42 7.19
C SER A 99 -8.32 -10.52 7.64
N THR A 100 -8.59 -10.05 8.83
CA THR A 100 -9.93 -10.01 9.41
C THR A 100 -10.48 -8.59 9.37
N GLY A 101 -10.90 -8.12 8.18
CA GLY A 101 -11.50 -6.78 8.03
C GLY A 101 -12.71 -6.52 8.95
N PRO A 102 -13.38 -5.40 8.85
CA PRO A 102 -13.07 -4.31 7.92
C PRO A 102 -11.93 -3.40 8.42
N TYR A 103 -11.31 -2.71 7.48
CA TYR A 103 -10.28 -1.68 7.71
C TYR A 103 -10.79 -0.30 7.29
N ASP A 104 -10.28 0.76 7.92
CA ASP A 104 -10.55 2.14 7.52
C ASP A 104 -9.60 2.61 6.43
N LEU A 105 -8.38 2.05 6.44
CA LEU A 105 -7.34 2.35 5.48
C LEU A 105 -6.62 1.06 5.09
N ILE A 106 -6.55 0.81 3.78
CA ILE A 106 -5.71 -0.23 3.20
C ILE A 106 -4.66 0.46 2.34
N VAL A 107 -3.40 0.09 2.48
CA VAL A 107 -2.31 0.65 1.68
C VAL A 107 -1.51 -0.48 1.05
N SER A 108 -0.89 -0.21 -0.10
CA SER A 108 0.07 -1.10 -0.72
C SER A 108 1.01 -0.33 -1.64
N ASN A 109 2.28 -0.69 -1.58
CA ASN A 109 3.24 -0.44 -2.64
C ASN A 109 3.56 -1.79 -3.30
N PRO A 110 2.73 -2.28 -4.24
CA PRO A 110 2.91 -3.59 -4.82
C PRO A 110 4.00 -3.58 -5.89
N PRO A 111 4.60 -4.72 -6.24
CA PRO A 111 5.47 -4.80 -7.41
C PRO A 111 4.69 -4.43 -8.68
N TYR A 112 5.24 -3.49 -9.45
CA TYR A 112 4.56 -2.92 -10.60
C TYR A 112 5.41 -2.87 -11.88
N ILE A 113 6.63 -3.39 -11.85
CA ILE A 113 7.53 -3.39 -13.01
C ILE A 113 7.17 -4.57 -13.92
N PRO A 114 6.93 -4.37 -15.24
CA PRO A 114 6.74 -5.47 -16.16
C PRO A 114 7.93 -6.44 -16.12
N THR A 115 7.66 -7.74 -16.15
CA THR A 115 8.70 -8.78 -16.05
C THR A 115 9.82 -8.59 -17.09
N SER A 116 9.46 -8.14 -18.32
CA SER A 116 10.43 -7.86 -19.40
C SER A 116 11.41 -6.76 -19.05
N ASP A 117 11.00 -5.79 -18.23
CA ASP A 117 11.74 -4.55 -17.99
C ASP A 117 12.73 -4.67 -16.82
N ILE A 118 12.57 -5.71 -15.99
CA ILE A 118 13.45 -5.96 -14.84
C ILE A 118 14.92 -6.07 -15.25
N ALA A 119 15.19 -6.67 -16.41
CA ALA A 119 16.56 -6.83 -16.89
C ALA A 119 17.26 -5.49 -17.23
N SER A 120 16.47 -4.45 -17.53
CA SER A 120 16.95 -3.09 -17.91
C SER A 120 17.06 -2.12 -16.74
N LEU A 121 16.65 -2.52 -15.53
CA LEU A 121 16.72 -1.68 -14.34
C LEU A 121 18.18 -1.29 -14.00
N ALA A 122 18.31 -0.15 -13.33
CA ALA A 122 19.58 0.30 -12.82
C ALA A 122 20.26 -0.78 -11.94
N PRO A 123 21.59 -0.93 -12.00
CA PRO A 123 22.29 -2.01 -11.31
C PRO A 123 22.06 -2.08 -9.80
N ASP A 124 21.88 -0.94 -9.14
CA ASP A 124 21.58 -0.84 -7.72
C ASP A 124 20.21 -1.43 -7.38
N VAL A 125 19.18 -1.17 -8.18
CA VAL A 125 17.85 -1.76 -8.02
C VAL A 125 17.88 -3.26 -8.34
N LYS A 126 18.41 -3.61 -9.53
CA LYS A 126 18.39 -4.98 -10.04
C LYS A 126 19.15 -5.97 -9.16
N ASN A 127 20.28 -5.54 -8.55
CA ASN A 127 21.21 -6.42 -7.84
C ASN A 127 20.92 -6.49 -6.34
N PHE A 128 20.25 -5.51 -5.76
CA PHE A 128 20.08 -5.40 -4.32
C PHE A 128 18.64 -5.51 -3.86
N ASP A 129 17.66 -5.08 -4.67
CA ASP A 129 16.25 -5.23 -4.30
C ASP A 129 15.74 -6.64 -4.63
N PRO A 130 14.90 -7.24 -3.78
CA PRO A 130 14.36 -8.58 -4.04
C PRO A 130 13.48 -8.55 -5.30
N ARG A 131 13.73 -9.45 -6.24
CA ARG A 131 12.94 -9.53 -7.48
C ARG A 131 11.43 -9.57 -7.25
N ILE A 132 11.01 -10.27 -6.20
CA ILE A 132 9.59 -10.42 -5.84
C ILE A 132 8.95 -9.07 -5.46
N ALA A 133 9.72 -8.10 -5.01
CA ALA A 133 9.25 -6.76 -4.70
C ALA A 133 9.20 -5.84 -5.94
N LEU A 134 9.73 -6.29 -7.08
CA LEU A 134 9.81 -5.53 -8.33
C LEU A 134 8.84 -6.05 -9.41
N ASP A 135 8.72 -7.39 -9.52
CA ASP A 135 8.06 -8.08 -10.66
C ASP A 135 6.53 -8.02 -10.53
N GLY A 136 5.92 -7.09 -11.25
CA GLY A 136 4.46 -6.92 -11.34
C GLY A 136 3.77 -7.83 -12.36
N GLY A 137 4.49 -8.79 -12.94
CA GLY A 137 3.96 -9.69 -13.98
C GLY A 137 4.12 -9.14 -15.40
N PRO A 138 3.48 -9.76 -16.40
CA PRO A 138 3.73 -9.46 -17.82
C PRO A 138 3.59 -7.99 -18.21
N ASP A 139 2.66 -7.27 -17.59
CA ASP A 139 2.36 -5.86 -17.85
C ASP A 139 2.45 -4.97 -16.60
N GLY A 140 3.00 -5.48 -15.50
CA GLY A 140 3.14 -4.74 -14.25
C GLY A 140 1.83 -4.56 -13.46
N LEU A 141 0.71 -5.15 -13.90
CA LEU A 141 -0.61 -4.92 -13.29
C LEU A 141 -1.19 -6.14 -12.56
N ALA A 142 -0.43 -7.22 -12.43
CA ALA A 142 -0.95 -8.48 -11.88
C ALA A 142 -1.46 -8.35 -10.44
N VAL A 143 -0.74 -7.62 -9.58
CA VAL A 143 -1.15 -7.41 -8.18
C VAL A 143 -2.38 -6.52 -8.11
N TYR A 144 -2.44 -5.44 -8.88
CA TYR A 144 -3.59 -4.53 -8.90
C TYR A 144 -4.89 -5.25 -9.30
N ARG A 145 -4.84 -6.20 -10.28
CA ARG A 145 -6.01 -7.01 -10.65
C ARG A 145 -6.51 -7.86 -9.49
N ARG A 146 -5.62 -8.49 -8.74
CA ARG A 146 -6.00 -9.27 -7.56
C ARG A 146 -6.61 -8.39 -6.46
N LEU A 147 -5.99 -7.24 -6.19
CA LEU A 147 -6.52 -6.31 -5.19
C LEU A 147 -7.90 -5.77 -5.61
N ALA A 148 -8.10 -5.46 -6.90
CA ALA A 148 -9.37 -4.94 -7.40
C ALA A 148 -10.53 -5.93 -7.25
N SER A 149 -10.27 -7.25 -7.26
CA SER A 149 -11.33 -8.27 -7.15
C SER A 149 -11.96 -8.34 -5.76
N ASP A 150 -11.22 -8.02 -4.70
CA ASP A 150 -11.65 -8.32 -3.34
C ASP A 150 -11.63 -7.15 -2.35
N TYR A 151 -10.98 -6.02 -2.68
CA TYR A 151 -10.73 -4.94 -1.72
C TYR A 151 -11.98 -4.44 -0.98
N SER A 152 -13.12 -4.36 -1.67
CA SER A 152 -14.37 -3.84 -1.11
C SER A 152 -14.92 -4.69 0.04
N ARG A 153 -14.50 -5.96 0.15
CA ARG A 153 -14.88 -6.87 1.25
C ARG A 153 -14.15 -6.56 2.54
N TYR A 154 -12.99 -5.89 2.44
CA TYR A 154 -12.09 -5.62 3.56
C TYR A 154 -12.08 -4.14 3.97
N LEU A 155 -12.63 -3.25 3.16
CA LEU A 155 -12.85 -1.86 3.53
C LEU A 155 -14.21 -1.68 4.20
N SER A 156 -14.20 -0.86 5.27
CA SER A 156 -15.43 -0.25 5.79
C SER A 156 -15.83 0.95 4.91
N ASP A 157 -16.13 2.08 5.48
CA ASP A 157 -16.25 3.35 4.78
C ASP A 157 -14.88 4.07 4.77
N GLY A 158 -13.94 3.58 4.00
CA GLY A 158 -12.53 3.99 4.03
C GLY A 158 -11.88 4.10 2.66
N TRP A 159 -10.54 4.01 2.64
CA TRP A 159 -9.73 4.18 1.45
C TRP A 159 -8.75 3.03 1.24
N LEU A 160 -8.62 2.58 -0.01
CA LEU A 160 -7.48 1.81 -0.50
C LEU A 160 -6.54 2.77 -1.23
N LEU A 161 -5.28 2.84 -0.80
CA LEU A 161 -4.22 3.66 -1.41
C LEU A 161 -3.16 2.76 -2.01
N LEU A 162 -2.87 2.97 -3.28
CA LEU A 162 -1.92 2.15 -4.05
C LEU A 162 -0.83 3.03 -4.64
N GLU A 163 0.44 2.71 -4.37
CA GLU A 163 1.53 3.25 -5.19
C GLU A 163 1.44 2.69 -6.60
N VAL A 164 1.80 3.50 -7.60
CA VAL A 164 1.77 3.13 -9.01
C VAL A 164 3.03 3.60 -9.73
N GLY A 165 3.43 2.89 -10.77
CA GLY A 165 4.46 3.33 -11.69
C GLY A 165 4.07 4.65 -12.36
N HIS A 166 5.06 5.38 -12.87
CA HIS A 166 4.92 6.75 -13.39
C HIS A 166 3.85 6.93 -14.48
N ASP A 167 3.50 5.86 -15.18
CA ASP A 167 2.54 5.83 -16.31
C ASP A 167 1.34 4.91 -16.06
N GLN A 168 1.22 4.30 -14.86
CA GLN A 168 0.21 3.27 -14.58
C GLN A 168 -1.08 3.80 -13.95
N ALA A 169 -1.13 5.05 -13.50
CA ALA A 169 -2.27 5.58 -12.74
C ALA A 169 -3.62 5.43 -13.48
N GLU A 170 -3.64 5.67 -14.79
CA GLU A 170 -4.86 5.52 -15.61
C GLU A 170 -5.28 4.05 -15.74
N ALA A 171 -4.33 3.16 -16.03
CA ALA A 171 -4.58 1.73 -16.14
C ALA A 171 -5.11 1.13 -14.84
N VAL A 172 -4.50 1.47 -13.69
CA VAL A 172 -4.94 1.03 -12.36
C VAL A 172 -6.34 1.57 -12.05
N THR A 173 -6.60 2.86 -12.31
CA THR A 173 -7.94 3.46 -12.15
C THR A 173 -8.98 2.69 -12.95
N GLY A 174 -8.68 2.36 -14.21
CA GLY A 174 -9.55 1.59 -15.10
C GLY A 174 -9.88 0.19 -14.56
N LEU A 175 -8.89 -0.51 -13.96
CA LEU A 175 -9.10 -1.82 -13.34
C LEU A 175 -10.11 -1.76 -12.19
N PHE A 176 -9.95 -0.80 -11.28
CA PHE A 176 -10.86 -0.64 -10.14
C PHE A 176 -12.25 -0.17 -10.55
N PHE A 177 -12.34 0.71 -11.55
CA PHE A 177 -13.62 1.13 -12.10
C PHE A 177 -14.38 -0.05 -12.73
N ALA A 178 -13.68 -0.89 -13.51
CA ALA A 178 -14.28 -2.08 -14.12
C ALA A 178 -14.73 -3.12 -13.09
N ALA A 179 -13.95 -3.32 -12.02
CA ALA A 179 -14.25 -4.29 -10.98
C ALA A 179 -15.50 -3.93 -10.15
N THR A 180 -15.80 -2.64 -10.01
CA THR A 180 -16.94 -2.18 -9.21
C THR A 180 -18.28 -2.18 -9.97
N GLY A 181 -18.24 -2.31 -11.30
CA GLY A 181 -19.42 -2.29 -12.15
C GLY A 181 -20.08 -0.89 -12.28
N ALA A 182 -20.88 -0.71 -13.33
CA ALA A 182 -21.50 0.59 -13.68
C ALA A 182 -22.48 1.15 -12.62
N ALA A 183 -22.92 0.34 -11.67
CA ALA A 183 -23.86 0.74 -10.61
C ALA A 183 -23.17 1.20 -9.32
N SER A 184 -21.86 1.01 -9.20
CA SER A 184 -21.09 1.38 -8.01
C SER A 184 -20.63 2.83 -8.09
N ARG A 185 -20.87 3.60 -7.03
CA ARG A 185 -20.35 4.97 -6.90
C ARG A 185 -18.97 4.97 -6.23
N THR A 186 -18.03 4.28 -6.83
CA THR A 186 -16.63 4.29 -6.38
C THR A 186 -16.03 5.68 -6.61
N GLU A 187 -15.45 6.26 -5.58
CA GLU A 187 -14.63 7.46 -5.71
C GLU A 187 -13.19 7.05 -5.96
N ILE A 188 -12.56 7.61 -7.00
CA ILE A 188 -11.15 7.41 -7.30
C ILE A 188 -10.47 8.77 -7.41
N ARG A 189 -9.35 8.92 -6.71
CA ARG A 189 -8.49 10.12 -6.77
C ARG A 189 -7.06 9.72 -7.04
N THR A 190 -6.30 10.63 -7.64
CA THR A 190 -4.86 10.45 -7.89
C THR A 190 -4.07 11.51 -7.14
N PHE A 191 -2.97 11.12 -6.53
CA PHE A 191 -2.04 12.01 -5.84
C PHE A 191 -0.67 11.94 -6.52
N LYS A 192 -0.02 13.10 -6.57
CA LYS A 192 1.28 13.26 -7.20
C LYS A 192 2.38 13.28 -6.15
N ASP A 193 3.57 12.81 -6.56
CA ASP A 193 4.80 13.03 -5.82
C ASP A 193 5.25 14.50 -5.90
N LEU A 194 6.37 14.81 -5.24
CA LEU A 194 6.97 16.15 -5.28
C LEU A 194 7.47 16.55 -6.67
N GLY A 195 7.69 15.59 -7.57
CA GLY A 195 8.04 15.80 -8.98
C GLY A 195 6.84 16.07 -9.88
N GLY A 196 5.62 16.01 -9.37
CA GLY A 196 4.38 16.22 -10.13
C GLY A 196 3.91 15.00 -10.90
N ILE A 197 4.50 13.82 -10.68
CA ILE A 197 4.13 12.55 -11.30
C ILE A 197 3.06 11.86 -10.43
N SER A 198 2.02 11.31 -11.07
CA SER A 198 0.99 10.53 -10.36
C SER A 198 1.60 9.26 -9.77
N ARG A 199 1.64 9.16 -8.44
CA ARG A 199 2.27 8.05 -7.70
C ARG A 199 1.33 7.30 -6.77
N CYS A 200 0.19 7.88 -6.42
CA CYS A 200 -0.76 7.18 -5.57
C CYS A 200 -2.18 7.27 -6.17
N VAL A 201 -2.85 6.13 -6.28
CA VAL A 201 -4.27 6.01 -6.63
C VAL A 201 -5.04 5.64 -5.37
N ALA A 202 -6.02 6.46 -5.03
CA ALA A 202 -6.90 6.29 -3.88
C ALA A 202 -8.29 5.86 -4.35
N ILE A 203 -8.81 4.77 -3.81
CA ILE A 203 -10.10 4.17 -4.16
C ILE A 203 -10.95 4.04 -2.89
N SER A 204 -12.20 4.53 -2.95
CA SER A 204 -13.18 4.36 -1.88
C SER A 204 -14.47 3.74 -2.43
N PRO A 205 -14.91 2.58 -1.92
CA PRO A 205 -16.24 2.09 -2.18
C PRO A 205 -17.22 2.97 -1.39
N ARG A 206 -17.90 3.93 -2.02
CA ARG A 206 -18.93 4.70 -1.34
C ARG A 206 -20.12 3.79 -1.06
N LEU A 207 -20.18 3.26 0.15
CA LEU A 207 -21.42 2.75 0.72
C LEU A 207 -22.28 3.98 1.07
N PHE A 208 -23.31 4.26 0.26
CA PHE A 208 -24.30 5.24 0.70
C PHE A 208 -25.01 4.68 1.92
N ALA A 209 -24.79 5.29 3.07
CA ALA A 209 -25.77 5.21 4.12
C ALA A 209 -27.09 5.75 3.52
N THR A 210 -28.05 4.86 3.29
CA THR A 210 -29.45 5.25 3.13
C THR A 210 -29.83 6.01 4.40
N ARG A 211 -30.04 7.32 4.24
CA ARG A 211 -30.66 8.14 5.30
C ARG A 211 -32.07 7.69 5.52
#